data_e7eca1342e64d019ad5d5998365d1faf
#
_entry.id   e7eca1342e64d019ad5d5998365d1faf
#
_cell.length_a   1.000
_cell.length_b   1.000
_cell.length_c   1.000
_cell.angle_alpha   90.00
_cell.angle_beta   90.00
_cell.angle_gamma   90.00
#
_symmetry.space_group_name_H-M   'P 1'
#
loop_
_entity.id
_entity.type
_entity.pdbx_description
1 polymer ?
#
loop_
_entity_poly.entity_id
_entity_poly.type
_entity_poly.pdbx_seq_one_letter_code
_entity_poly.pdbx_strand_id
1 'polypeptide(L)'
;MSAPEPRQHNGETPEEAQAAGREILAIIGQLRQLVDGHERRSKIQPVKNSEMATDDEVTHPDRLSHLTSSYLNSANDHCRALLTLLDDGNGGLSILIVALHSHIRAIIEHAALTSWLLSPSDPHERRRRALAAISSELTFEKQLVSSINQGRPPETREQRSTRAKATRDANRRDRTRQKTLKAAAKACGIADDEYSAGLPKWSEILDDASTSSTRFRGGFLPKTIWMLTSGLTHPSASRVMLVAAMQETRDYGNGTLQVEVTARIGSLVAPLRTATSMLEDAIDWERYRKAKVAEH
;
A
#
# COMPACT_ATOMS: atom_id res chain seq x y z
N MET A 1 -0.20 24.81 49.14
CA MET A 1 -0.66 23.53 48.53
C MET A 1 0.03 23.43 47.19
N SER A 2 0.94 22.45 47.02
CA SER A 2 1.57 22.19 45.72
C SER A 2 0.48 21.73 44.75
N ALA A 3 0.51 22.27 43.52
CA ALA A 3 -0.34 21.78 42.46
C ALA A 3 -0.07 20.26 42.29
N PRO A 4 -1.09 19.42 42.09
CA PRO A 4 -0.88 18.01 41.82
C PRO A 4 -0.03 17.85 40.57
N GLU A 5 0.94 16.93 40.58
CA GLU A 5 1.73 16.64 39.40
C GLU A 5 0.82 16.20 38.24
N PRO A 6 1.09 16.69 37.03
CA PRO A 6 0.29 16.34 35.87
C PRO A 6 0.32 14.83 35.64
N ARG A 7 -0.84 14.20 35.48
CA ARG A 7 -0.95 12.76 35.23
C ARG A 7 -0.55 12.50 33.78
N GLN A 8 0.40 11.57 33.61
CA GLN A 8 0.81 11.10 32.30
C GLN A 8 0.08 9.80 31.97
N HIS A 9 -0.56 9.75 30.81
CA HIS A 9 -1.24 8.57 30.29
C HIS A 9 -0.50 8.04 29.06
N ASN A 10 -0.24 6.73 29.01
CA ASN A 10 0.47 6.05 27.91
C ASN A 10 1.88 6.61 27.60
N GLY A 11 2.56 7.19 28.59
CA GLY A 11 3.94 7.68 28.41
C GLY A 11 4.93 6.54 28.16
N GLU A 12 5.99 6.83 27.40
CA GLU A 12 7.17 5.98 27.28
C GLU A 12 8.22 6.45 28.29
N THR A 13 8.97 5.50 28.87
CA THR A 13 10.20 5.89 29.60
C THR A 13 11.27 6.39 28.65
N PRO A 14 12.22 7.21 29.10
CA PRO A 14 13.35 7.65 28.27
C PRO A 14 14.13 6.47 27.65
N GLU A 15 14.29 5.38 28.38
CA GLU A 15 14.98 4.18 27.94
C GLU A 15 14.21 3.46 26.80
N GLU A 16 12.89 3.33 26.94
CA GLU A 16 12.00 2.76 25.92
C GLU A 16 12.03 3.62 24.65
N ALA A 17 11.89 4.94 24.78
CA ALA A 17 11.94 5.88 23.66
C ALA A 17 13.31 5.81 22.94
N GLN A 18 14.41 5.73 23.69
CA GLN A 18 15.75 5.61 23.12
C GLN A 18 15.94 4.27 22.39
N ALA A 19 15.44 3.17 22.96
CA ALA A 19 15.50 1.85 22.32
C ALA A 19 14.69 1.84 21.02
N ALA A 20 13.47 2.37 21.03
CA ALA A 20 12.63 2.51 19.86
C ALA A 20 13.26 3.41 18.79
N GLY A 21 13.87 4.52 19.19
CA GLY A 21 14.59 5.41 18.28
C GLY A 21 15.75 4.72 17.54
N ARG A 22 16.56 3.93 18.25
CA ARG A 22 17.63 3.14 17.60
C ARG A 22 17.10 2.13 16.60
N GLU A 23 15.99 1.49 16.94
CA GLU A 23 15.35 0.52 16.05
C GLU A 23 14.76 1.19 14.80
N ILE A 24 14.09 2.32 14.96
CA ILE A 24 13.58 3.12 13.83
C ILE A 24 14.73 3.54 12.91
N LEU A 25 15.84 4.01 13.44
CA LEU A 25 17.01 4.37 12.64
C LEU A 25 17.57 3.19 11.83
N ALA A 26 17.58 1.98 12.41
CA ALA A 26 17.97 0.77 11.69
C ALA A 26 17.00 0.45 10.54
N ILE A 27 15.68 0.55 10.77
CA ILE A 27 14.64 0.35 9.74
C ILE A 27 14.75 1.42 8.64
N ILE A 28 15.00 2.68 8.99
CA ILE A 28 15.25 3.76 8.03
C ILE A 28 16.45 3.43 7.15
N GLY A 29 17.53 2.89 7.72
CA GLY A 29 18.69 2.41 6.96
C GLY A 29 18.32 1.36 5.91
N GLN A 30 17.50 0.38 6.29
CA GLN A 30 16.97 -0.64 5.36
C GLN A 30 16.09 -0.02 4.26
N LEU A 31 15.15 0.86 4.63
CA LEU A 31 14.28 1.55 3.67
C LEU A 31 15.09 2.38 2.65
N ARG A 32 16.14 3.10 3.10
CA ARG A 32 17.04 3.84 2.20
C ARG A 32 17.71 2.91 1.19
N GLN A 33 18.22 1.76 1.62
CA GLN A 33 18.81 0.77 0.71
C GLN A 33 17.79 0.25 -0.32
N LEU A 34 16.53 0.03 0.09
CA LEU A 34 15.47 -0.39 -0.83
C LEU A 34 15.14 0.71 -1.85
N VAL A 35 15.07 1.97 -1.41
CA VAL A 35 14.82 3.14 -2.29
C VAL A 35 15.99 3.34 -3.26
N ASP A 36 17.23 3.37 -2.78
CA ASP A 36 18.42 3.58 -3.62
C ASP A 36 18.62 2.47 -4.65
N GLY A 37 18.24 1.23 -4.28
CA GLY A 37 18.30 0.09 -5.18
C GLY A 37 17.16 0.05 -6.22
N HIS A 38 16.10 0.83 -6.03
CA HIS A 38 14.85 0.71 -6.81
C HIS A 38 15.08 0.97 -8.30
N GLU A 39 15.77 2.03 -8.68
CA GLU A 39 16.02 2.39 -10.10
C GLU A 39 16.75 1.27 -10.86
N ARG A 40 17.71 0.60 -10.21
CA ARG A 40 18.42 -0.53 -10.83
C ARG A 40 17.49 -1.73 -10.99
N ARG A 41 16.67 -2.03 -9.96
CA ARG A 41 15.73 -3.17 -10.00
C ARG A 41 14.63 -2.98 -11.04
N SER A 42 14.09 -1.78 -11.17
CA SER A 42 13.01 -1.47 -12.11
C SER A 42 13.40 -1.63 -13.57
N LYS A 43 14.71 -1.56 -13.88
CA LYS A 43 15.27 -1.76 -15.23
C LYS A 43 15.45 -3.25 -15.60
N ILE A 44 15.37 -4.15 -14.62
CA ILE A 44 15.55 -5.59 -14.85
C ILE A 44 14.28 -6.15 -15.51
N GLN A 45 14.44 -6.60 -16.75
CA GLN A 45 13.35 -7.26 -17.49
C GLN A 45 13.26 -8.75 -17.10
N PRO A 46 12.08 -9.37 -17.26
CA PRO A 46 11.96 -10.81 -17.11
C PRO A 46 12.91 -11.55 -18.08
N VAL A 47 13.60 -12.57 -17.56
CA VAL A 47 14.44 -13.45 -18.38
C VAL A 47 13.54 -14.19 -19.37
N LYS A 48 14.03 -14.40 -20.58
CA LYS A 48 13.29 -15.18 -21.59
C LYS A 48 12.91 -16.55 -21.02
N ASN A 49 11.67 -16.96 -21.24
CA ASN A 49 11.08 -18.20 -20.72
C ASN A 49 11.01 -18.26 -19.17
N SER A 50 11.18 -17.15 -18.47
CA SER A 50 10.87 -17.11 -17.04
C SER A 50 9.35 -17.21 -16.81
N GLU A 51 8.96 -17.59 -15.60
CA GLU A 51 7.54 -17.63 -15.21
C GLU A 51 6.85 -16.27 -15.45
N MET A 52 7.52 -15.17 -15.11
CA MET A 52 7.01 -13.81 -15.38
C MET A 52 6.87 -13.53 -16.89
N ALA A 53 7.86 -13.91 -17.70
CA ALA A 53 7.80 -13.68 -19.14
C ALA A 53 6.66 -14.48 -19.79
N THR A 54 6.44 -15.73 -19.35
CA THR A 54 5.35 -16.60 -19.83
C THR A 54 3.98 -16.05 -19.42
N ASP A 55 3.85 -15.53 -18.20
CA ASP A 55 2.61 -14.89 -17.75
C ASP A 55 2.35 -13.58 -18.52
N ASP A 56 3.39 -12.79 -18.83
CA ASP A 56 3.31 -11.57 -19.62
C ASP A 56 2.82 -11.80 -21.06
N GLU A 57 3.22 -12.91 -21.68
CA GLU A 57 2.81 -13.25 -23.05
C GLU A 57 1.29 -13.43 -23.15
N VAL A 58 0.69 -14.10 -22.17
CA VAL A 58 -0.75 -14.41 -22.20
C VAL A 58 -1.61 -13.30 -21.61
N THR A 59 -1.07 -12.45 -20.75
CA THR A 59 -1.79 -11.29 -20.19
C THR A 59 -1.63 -10.01 -21.01
N HIS A 60 -0.86 -10.04 -22.09
CA HIS A 60 -0.67 -8.88 -22.98
C HIS A 60 -2.02 -8.27 -23.46
N PRO A 61 -2.14 -6.93 -23.51
CA PRO A 61 -1.13 -5.88 -23.28
C PRO A 61 -0.93 -5.49 -21.82
N ASP A 62 -1.83 -5.88 -20.92
CA ASP A 62 -1.80 -5.53 -19.49
C ASP A 62 -0.92 -6.56 -18.74
N ARG A 63 0.39 -6.54 -19.02
CA ARG A 63 1.36 -7.53 -18.52
C ARG A 63 1.44 -7.57 -17.01
N LEU A 64 1.58 -8.77 -16.44
CA LEU A 64 1.77 -8.97 -15.01
C LEU A 64 3.00 -8.21 -14.47
N SER A 65 4.11 -8.20 -15.24
CA SER A 65 5.32 -7.44 -14.89
C SER A 65 5.07 -5.92 -14.82
N HIS A 66 4.19 -5.38 -15.65
CA HIS A 66 3.84 -3.95 -15.63
C HIS A 66 2.99 -3.60 -14.39
N LEU A 67 2.04 -4.46 -14.02
CA LEU A 67 1.23 -4.30 -12.81
C LEU A 67 2.11 -4.27 -11.56
N THR A 68 2.95 -5.30 -11.40
CA THR A 68 3.83 -5.41 -10.23
C THR A 68 4.85 -4.28 -10.18
N SER A 69 5.43 -3.88 -11.32
CA SER A 69 6.32 -2.72 -11.40
C SER A 69 5.61 -1.42 -11.02
N SER A 70 4.35 -1.22 -11.42
CA SER A 70 3.55 -0.05 -11.02
C SER A 70 3.34 -0.01 -9.52
N TYR A 71 2.98 -1.13 -8.88
CA TYR A 71 2.81 -1.19 -7.43
C TYR A 71 4.11 -0.95 -6.68
N LEU A 72 5.23 -1.55 -7.12
CA LEU A 72 6.54 -1.32 -6.50
C LEU A 72 7.03 0.12 -6.70
N ASN A 73 6.75 0.77 -7.83
CA ASN A 73 7.01 2.20 -8.04
C ASN A 73 6.24 3.05 -7.04
N SER A 74 4.94 2.79 -6.86
CA SER A 74 4.10 3.50 -5.89
C SER A 74 4.60 3.27 -4.45
N ALA A 75 4.94 2.04 -4.08
CA ALA A 75 5.53 1.74 -2.78
C ALA A 75 6.83 2.53 -2.55
N ASN A 76 7.69 2.60 -3.57
CA ASN A 76 8.94 3.36 -3.52
C ASN A 76 8.70 4.87 -3.32
N ASP A 77 7.71 5.46 -3.99
CA ASP A 77 7.35 6.86 -3.80
C ASP A 77 6.86 7.13 -2.38
N HIS A 78 6.05 6.23 -1.82
CA HIS A 78 5.64 6.33 -0.42
C HIS A 78 6.81 6.15 0.56
N CYS A 79 7.78 5.28 0.26
CA CYS A 79 9.01 5.15 1.07
C CYS A 79 9.81 6.46 1.06
N ARG A 80 9.98 7.09 -0.10
CA ARG A 80 10.69 8.38 -0.23
C ARG A 80 10.01 9.48 0.57
N ALA A 81 8.68 9.59 0.45
CA ALA A 81 7.89 10.55 1.22
C ALA A 81 8.01 10.30 2.74
N LEU A 82 7.92 9.04 3.16
CA LEU A 82 8.06 8.63 4.55
C LEU A 82 9.44 8.98 5.11
N LEU A 83 10.52 8.71 4.37
CA LEU A 83 11.89 9.06 4.75
C LEU A 83 12.08 10.59 4.89
N THR A 84 11.46 11.38 3.99
CA THR A 84 11.49 12.85 4.08
C THR A 84 10.74 13.37 5.30
N LEU A 85 9.60 12.76 5.64
CA LEU A 85 8.80 13.18 6.82
C LEU A 85 9.46 12.78 8.14
N LEU A 86 10.25 11.71 8.15
CA LEU A 86 10.97 11.25 9.34
C LEU A 86 12.27 12.03 9.60
N ASP A 87 12.77 12.79 8.64
CA ASP A 87 13.99 13.60 8.76
C ASP A 87 13.62 14.96 9.35
N ASP A 88 14.23 15.35 10.49
CA ASP A 88 14.05 16.67 11.09
C ASP A 88 14.98 17.75 10.50
N GLY A 89 15.81 17.37 9.53
CA GLY A 89 16.80 18.25 8.88
C GLY A 89 18.06 18.51 9.70
N ASN A 90 18.14 18.00 10.95
CA ASN A 90 19.26 18.17 11.87
C ASN A 90 19.94 16.85 12.26
N GLY A 91 19.60 15.77 11.55
CA GLY A 91 20.11 14.42 11.84
C GLY A 91 19.31 13.66 12.91
N GLY A 92 18.20 14.21 13.38
CA GLY A 92 17.24 13.59 14.28
C GLY A 92 16.00 13.05 13.58
N LEU A 93 15.01 12.63 14.36
CA LEU A 93 13.75 12.08 13.89
C LEU A 93 12.59 13.04 14.15
N SER A 94 11.82 13.35 13.12
CA SER A 94 10.52 14.00 13.21
C SER A 94 9.42 12.94 13.28
N ILE A 95 8.73 12.85 14.43
CA ILE A 95 7.68 11.87 14.64
C ILE A 95 6.32 12.54 14.63
N LEU A 96 5.60 12.37 13.52
CA LEU A 96 4.23 12.88 13.36
C LEU A 96 3.23 11.83 13.83
N ILE A 97 2.25 12.20 14.64
CA ILE A 97 1.30 11.27 15.29
C ILE A 97 0.50 10.47 14.26
N VAL A 98 0.07 11.09 13.17
CA VAL A 98 -0.88 10.50 12.21
C VAL A 98 -0.31 10.39 10.80
N ALA A 99 0.38 11.42 10.31
CA ALA A 99 0.74 11.53 8.88
C ALA A 99 1.61 10.37 8.36
N LEU A 100 2.53 9.86 9.18
CA LEU A 100 3.40 8.75 8.80
C LEU A 100 2.61 7.46 8.50
N HIS A 101 1.50 7.23 9.20
CA HIS A 101 0.70 6.01 9.05
C HIS A 101 0.03 5.89 7.69
N SER A 102 -0.26 7.00 7.01
CA SER A 102 -0.80 6.99 5.64
C SER A 102 0.20 6.40 4.64
N HIS A 103 1.47 6.78 4.74
CA HIS A 103 2.52 6.24 3.88
C HIS A 103 2.85 4.79 4.23
N ILE A 104 2.93 4.46 5.53
CA ILE A 104 3.15 3.08 6.00
C ILE A 104 2.05 2.16 5.46
N ARG A 105 0.78 2.57 5.57
CA ARG A 105 -0.35 1.84 5.02
C ARG A 105 -0.22 1.62 3.52
N ALA A 106 0.10 2.66 2.75
CA ALA A 106 0.23 2.57 1.30
C ALA A 106 1.37 1.61 0.90
N ILE A 107 2.52 1.64 1.60
CA ILE A 107 3.62 0.70 1.37
C ILE A 107 3.13 -0.74 1.61
N ILE A 108 2.41 -1.00 2.72
CA ILE A 108 1.84 -2.32 3.03
C ILE A 108 0.88 -2.77 1.92
N GLU A 109 -0.03 -1.92 1.46
CA GLU A 109 -1.02 -2.25 0.43
C GLU A 109 -0.36 -2.60 -0.90
N HIS A 110 0.58 -1.78 -1.39
CA HIS A 110 1.27 -2.04 -2.65
C HIS A 110 2.17 -3.29 -2.58
N ALA A 111 2.86 -3.49 -1.47
CA ALA A 111 3.67 -4.69 -1.24
C ALA A 111 2.81 -5.95 -1.15
N ALA A 112 1.67 -5.89 -0.43
CA ALA A 112 0.73 -6.99 -0.31
C ALA A 112 0.15 -7.39 -1.67
N LEU A 113 -0.28 -6.42 -2.51
CA LEU A 113 -0.77 -6.71 -3.86
C LEU A 113 0.30 -7.37 -4.73
N THR A 114 1.53 -6.88 -4.68
CA THR A 114 2.64 -7.48 -5.44
C THR A 114 2.88 -8.92 -5.00
N SER A 115 2.97 -9.17 -3.69
CA SER A 115 3.15 -10.50 -3.13
C SER A 115 1.96 -11.43 -3.46
N TRP A 116 0.73 -10.93 -3.33
CA TRP A 116 -0.48 -11.67 -3.66
C TRP A 116 -0.52 -12.10 -5.13
N LEU A 117 -0.10 -11.23 -6.06
CA LEU A 117 -0.02 -11.56 -7.49
C LEU A 117 1.03 -12.63 -7.76
N LEU A 118 2.18 -12.58 -7.10
CA LEU A 118 3.37 -13.33 -7.48
C LEU A 118 3.61 -14.60 -6.64
N SER A 119 2.99 -14.73 -5.46
CA SER A 119 3.21 -15.88 -4.57
C SER A 119 2.68 -17.21 -5.09
N PRO A 120 1.55 -17.32 -5.83
CA PRO A 120 1.06 -18.62 -6.27
C PRO A 120 2.08 -19.35 -7.16
N SER A 121 2.35 -20.62 -6.86
CA SER A 121 3.19 -21.48 -7.71
C SER A 121 2.49 -21.81 -9.03
N ASP A 122 1.15 -21.95 -8.99
CA ASP A 122 0.34 -22.23 -10.17
C ASP A 122 0.26 -21.00 -11.09
N PRO A 123 0.71 -21.09 -12.36
CA PRO A 123 0.60 -20.00 -13.32
C PRO A 123 -0.85 -19.64 -13.66
N HIS A 124 -1.79 -20.57 -13.62
CA HIS A 124 -3.21 -20.29 -13.85
C HIS A 124 -3.73 -19.32 -12.76
N GLU A 125 -3.42 -19.58 -11.50
CA GLU A 125 -3.82 -18.71 -10.39
C GLU A 125 -3.15 -17.33 -10.46
N ARG A 126 -1.86 -17.23 -10.82
CA ARG A 126 -1.20 -15.92 -11.01
C ARG A 126 -1.88 -15.08 -12.10
N ARG A 127 -2.20 -15.70 -13.24
CA ARG A 127 -2.89 -15.06 -14.36
C ARG A 127 -4.31 -14.65 -13.97
N ARG A 128 -5.05 -15.51 -13.28
CA ARG A 128 -6.38 -15.19 -12.75
C ARG A 128 -6.34 -13.96 -11.83
N ARG A 129 -5.37 -13.91 -10.90
CA ARG A 129 -5.17 -12.77 -10.00
C ARG A 129 -4.81 -11.49 -10.78
N ALA A 130 -3.97 -11.58 -11.80
CA ALA A 130 -3.63 -10.43 -12.66
C ALA A 130 -4.88 -9.90 -13.38
N LEU A 131 -5.69 -10.77 -13.98
CA LEU A 131 -6.94 -10.37 -14.65
C LEU A 131 -7.94 -9.74 -13.67
N ALA A 132 -8.05 -10.26 -12.44
CA ALA A 132 -8.89 -9.69 -11.40
C ALA A 132 -8.43 -8.28 -10.99
N ALA A 133 -7.12 -8.06 -10.87
CA ALA A 133 -6.55 -6.73 -10.59
C ALA A 133 -6.87 -5.74 -11.72
N ILE A 134 -6.67 -6.13 -12.98
CA ILE A 134 -7.00 -5.32 -14.16
C ILE A 134 -8.50 -5.01 -14.20
N SER A 135 -9.37 -5.98 -13.91
CA SER A 135 -10.82 -5.80 -13.85
C SER A 135 -11.23 -4.76 -12.81
N SER A 136 -10.58 -4.78 -11.63
CA SER A 136 -10.80 -3.77 -10.59
C SER A 136 -10.39 -2.38 -11.04
N GLU A 137 -9.22 -2.22 -11.68
CA GLU A 137 -8.76 -0.93 -12.18
C GLU A 137 -9.73 -0.35 -13.21
N LEU A 138 -10.20 -1.17 -14.15
CA LEU A 138 -11.22 -0.74 -15.12
C LEU A 138 -12.52 -0.29 -14.44
N THR A 139 -12.92 -0.97 -13.39
CA THR A 139 -14.10 -0.62 -12.60
C THR A 139 -13.93 0.73 -11.89
N PHE A 140 -12.76 0.95 -11.25
CA PHE A 140 -12.45 2.22 -10.59
C PHE A 140 -12.35 3.39 -11.57
N GLU A 141 -11.70 3.21 -12.73
CA GLU A 141 -11.66 4.22 -13.78
C GLU A 141 -13.07 4.63 -14.24
N LYS A 142 -13.94 3.65 -14.45
CA LYS A 142 -15.34 3.90 -14.85
C LYS A 142 -16.13 4.66 -13.78
N GLN A 143 -15.96 4.28 -12.50
CA GLN A 143 -16.57 4.98 -11.37
C GLN A 143 -16.05 6.41 -11.26
N LEU A 144 -14.75 6.65 -11.41
CA LEU A 144 -14.14 7.98 -11.40
C LEU A 144 -14.71 8.86 -12.52
N VAL A 145 -14.76 8.35 -13.75
CA VAL A 145 -15.35 9.09 -14.89
C VAL A 145 -16.83 9.41 -14.64
N SER A 146 -17.59 8.48 -14.08
CA SER A 146 -18.99 8.70 -13.71
C SER A 146 -19.12 9.80 -12.64
N SER A 147 -18.34 9.73 -11.57
CA SER A 147 -18.34 10.72 -10.48
C SER A 147 -17.98 12.12 -10.98
N ILE A 148 -16.93 12.23 -11.82
CA ILE A 148 -16.56 13.48 -12.47
C ILE A 148 -17.71 14.06 -13.31
N ASN A 149 -18.54 13.25 -13.92
CA ASN A 149 -19.66 13.70 -14.74
C ASN A 149 -20.89 14.14 -13.93
N GLN A 150 -21.05 13.67 -12.68
CA GLN A 150 -22.23 13.96 -11.85
C GLN A 150 -22.16 15.30 -11.09
N GLY A 151 -20.99 15.73 -10.64
CA GLY A 151 -20.81 16.86 -9.71
C GLY A 151 -20.46 18.21 -10.35
N ARG A 152 -20.93 18.53 -11.58
CA ARG A 152 -20.41 19.68 -12.31
C ARG A 152 -21.27 20.93 -12.23
N PRO A 153 -20.61 22.13 -12.18
CA PRO A 153 -21.30 23.42 -12.33
C PRO A 153 -21.87 23.58 -13.74
N PRO A 154 -22.76 24.58 -13.96
CA PRO A 154 -23.29 24.92 -15.27
C PRO A 154 -22.16 25.17 -16.28
N GLU A 155 -22.25 24.55 -17.46
CA GLU A 155 -21.22 24.61 -18.49
C GLU A 155 -21.68 25.39 -19.71
N THR A 156 -20.76 26.05 -20.40
CA THR A 156 -21.02 26.65 -21.72
C THR A 156 -21.28 25.56 -22.79
N ARG A 157 -21.80 25.96 -23.95
CA ARG A 157 -22.04 25.03 -25.06
C ARG A 157 -20.76 24.37 -25.54
N GLU A 158 -19.68 25.13 -25.60
CA GLU A 158 -18.36 24.64 -26.02
C GLU A 158 -17.78 23.63 -25.02
N GLN A 159 -17.83 23.94 -23.71
CA GLN A 159 -17.40 23.02 -22.66
C GLN A 159 -18.18 21.71 -22.71
N ARG A 160 -19.51 21.76 -22.92
CA ARG A 160 -20.35 20.56 -23.09
C ARG A 160 -19.92 19.73 -24.30
N SER A 161 -19.63 20.37 -25.44
CA SER A 161 -19.15 19.67 -26.63
C SER A 161 -17.82 18.97 -26.43
N THR A 162 -16.85 19.67 -25.86
CA THR A 162 -15.51 19.12 -25.54
C THR A 162 -15.62 17.93 -24.60
N ARG A 163 -16.43 18.06 -23.55
CA ARG A 163 -16.68 16.97 -22.60
C ARG A 163 -17.34 15.76 -23.26
N ALA A 164 -18.37 15.99 -24.07
CA ALA A 164 -19.06 14.91 -24.77
C ALA A 164 -18.10 14.11 -25.66
N LYS A 165 -17.14 14.79 -26.30
CA LYS A 165 -16.05 14.13 -27.04
C LYS A 165 -15.15 13.33 -26.12
N ALA A 166 -14.64 13.93 -25.03
CA ALA A 166 -13.79 13.26 -24.06
C ALA A 166 -14.47 12.02 -23.44
N THR A 167 -15.77 12.10 -23.10
CA THR A 167 -16.54 10.97 -22.58
C THR A 167 -16.69 9.86 -23.62
N ARG A 168 -16.97 10.19 -24.89
CA ARG A 168 -17.03 9.19 -25.97
C ARG A 168 -15.68 8.47 -26.15
N ASP A 169 -14.59 9.23 -26.12
CA ASP A 169 -13.23 8.68 -26.26
C ASP A 169 -12.86 7.80 -25.06
N ALA A 170 -13.22 8.19 -23.84
CA ALA A 170 -13.05 7.37 -22.64
C ALA A 170 -13.84 6.06 -22.73
N ASN A 171 -15.12 6.14 -23.10
CA ASN A 171 -15.97 4.94 -23.27
C ASN A 171 -15.44 4.00 -24.38
N ARG A 172 -14.87 4.56 -25.44
CA ARG A 172 -14.25 3.75 -26.51
C ARG A 172 -12.99 3.03 -25.99
N ARG A 173 -12.12 3.71 -25.24
CA ARG A 173 -10.95 3.11 -24.62
C ARG A 173 -11.34 2.00 -23.64
N ASP A 174 -12.33 2.27 -22.77
CA ASP A 174 -12.85 1.28 -21.82
C ASP A 174 -13.34 0.01 -22.54
N ARG A 175 -14.19 0.16 -23.57
CA ARG A 175 -14.66 -1.00 -24.35
C ARG A 175 -13.52 -1.78 -25.01
N THR A 176 -12.48 -1.10 -25.47
CA THR A 176 -11.30 -1.75 -26.07
C THR A 176 -10.55 -2.53 -25.00
N ARG A 177 -10.27 -1.94 -23.84
CA ARG A 177 -9.59 -2.62 -22.72
C ARG A 177 -10.40 -3.83 -22.21
N GLN A 178 -11.72 -3.70 -22.07
CA GLN A 178 -12.58 -4.83 -21.69
C GLN A 178 -12.53 -5.98 -22.70
N LYS A 179 -12.53 -5.67 -24.01
CA LYS A 179 -12.37 -6.71 -25.05
C LYS A 179 -11.01 -7.39 -24.95
N THR A 180 -9.96 -6.63 -24.71
CA THR A 180 -8.60 -7.15 -24.54
C THR A 180 -8.51 -8.03 -23.30
N LEU A 181 -9.08 -7.61 -22.17
CA LEU A 181 -9.12 -8.40 -20.94
C LEU A 181 -9.83 -9.74 -21.16
N LYS A 182 -10.98 -9.74 -21.84
CA LYS A 182 -11.69 -10.98 -22.20
C LYS A 182 -10.89 -11.88 -23.14
N ALA A 183 -10.16 -11.31 -24.09
CA ALA A 183 -9.30 -12.08 -24.98
C ALA A 183 -8.13 -12.72 -24.21
N ALA A 184 -7.51 -12.02 -23.29
CA ALA A 184 -6.46 -12.52 -22.42
C ALA A 184 -6.99 -13.65 -21.49
N ALA A 185 -8.16 -13.46 -20.87
CA ALA A 185 -8.80 -14.48 -20.04
C ALA A 185 -9.05 -15.76 -20.83
N LYS A 186 -9.61 -15.64 -22.04
CA LYS A 186 -9.81 -16.79 -22.93
C LYS A 186 -8.51 -17.49 -23.30
N ALA A 187 -7.44 -16.75 -23.58
CA ALA A 187 -6.12 -17.30 -23.89
C ALA A 187 -5.52 -18.05 -22.69
N CYS A 188 -5.83 -17.61 -21.47
CA CYS A 188 -5.43 -18.29 -20.23
C CYS A 188 -6.34 -19.47 -19.83
N GLY A 189 -7.47 -19.70 -20.51
CA GLY A 189 -8.47 -20.69 -20.11
C GLY A 189 -9.24 -20.30 -18.85
N ILE A 190 -9.33 -19.00 -18.52
CA ILE A 190 -9.98 -18.45 -17.32
C ILE A 190 -11.38 -17.97 -17.68
N ALA A 191 -12.39 -18.44 -16.94
CA ALA A 191 -13.79 -18.04 -17.18
C ALA A 191 -14.07 -16.62 -16.68
N ASP A 192 -15.08 -15.95 -17.26
CA ASP A 192 -15.40 -14.54 -16.95
C ASP A 192 -15.74 -14.33 -15.47
N ASP A 193 -16.39 -15.25 -14.80
CA ASP A 193 -16.78 -15.19 -13.39
C ASP A 193 -15.58 -15.35 -12.43
N GLU A 194 -14.49 -15.97 -12.85
CA GLU A 194 -13.30 -16.18 -12.02
C GLU A 194 -12.49 -14.89 -11.76
N TYR A 195 -12.61 -13.88 -12.62
CA TYR A 195 -11.86 -12.62 -12.49
C TYR A 195 -12.74 -11.36 -12.46
N SER A 196 -13.98 -11.43 -12.95
CA SER A 196 -14.84 -10.24 -13.08
C SER A 196 -15.27 -9.63 -11.74
N ALA A 197 -15.26 -10.42 -10.66
CA ALA A 197 -15.48 -9.93 -9.31
C ALA A 197 -14.40 -8.93 -8.86
N GLY A 198 -13.24 -8.89 -9.54
CA GLY A 198 -12.14 -8.01 -9.24
C GLY A 198 -11.29 -8.50 -8.05
N LEU A 199 -10.64 -7.53 -7.38
CA LEU A 199 -9.78 -7.83 -6.22
C LEU A 199 -10.60 -8.34 -5.03
N PRO A 200 -10.06 -9.30 -4.26
CA PRO A 200 -10.60 -9.68 -2.95
C PRO A 200 -10.56 -8.52 -1.97
N LYS A 201 -11.14 -8.73 -0.78
CA LYS A 201 -11.01 -7.75 0.31
C LYS A 201 -9.55 -7.61 0.74
N TRP A 202 -9.16 -6.42 1.17
CA TRP A 202 -7.81 -6.16 1.66
C TRP A 202 -7.36 -7.13 2.75
N SER A 203 -8.29 -7.53 3.63
CA SER A 203 -7.99 -8.53 4.68
C SER A 203 -7.57 -9.88 4.11
N GLU A 204 -8.16 -10.30 2.98
CA GLU A 204 -7.85 -11.57 2.30
C GLU A 204 -6.51 -11.47 1.56
N ILE A 205 -6.26 -10.35 0.87
CA ILE A 205 -4.97 -10.09 0.21
C ILE A 205 -3.82 -10.10 1.22
N LEU A 206 -4.02 -9.47 2.39
CA LEU A 206 -3.01 -9.42 3.44
C LEU A 206 -2.79 -10.79 4.10
N ASP A 207 -3.84 -11.57 4.31
CA ASP A 207 -3.74 -12.93 4.85
C ASP A 207 -2.94 -13.82 3.89
N ASP A 208 -3.23 -13.78 2.59
CA ASP A 208 -2.50 -14.53 1.56
C ASP A 208 -1.03 -14.10 1.46
N ALA A 209 -0.77 -12.80 1.41
CA ALA A 209 0.59 -12.25 1.34
C ALA A 209 1.41 -12.64 2.58
N SER A 210 0.78 -12.61 3.78
CA SER A 210 1.44 -13.01 5.03
C SER A 210 1.72 -14.50 5.09
N THR A 211 0.80 -15.34 4.61
CA THR A 211 0.96 -16.80 4.59
C THR A 211 2.09 -17.23 3.66
N SER A 212 2.27 -16.54 2.55
CA SER A 212 3.34 -16.81 1.59
C SER A 212 4.71 -16.22 2.00
N SER A 213 4.76 -15.41 3.05
CA SER A 213 5.97 -14.76 3.55
C SER A 213 6.81 -15.70 4.40
N THR A 214 8.13 -15.65 4.21
CA THR A 214 9.09 -16.28 5.13
C THR A 214 9.39 -15.43 6.37
N ARG A 215 9.07 -14.14 6.32
CA ARG A 215 9.33 -13.15 7.39
C ARG A 215 8.20 -13.09 8.42
N PHE A 216 6.97 -13.44 8.03
CA PHE A 216 5.77 -13.39 8.88
C PHE A 216 5.22 -14.78 9.23
N ARG A 217 6.06 -15.66 9.74
CA ARG A 217 5.61 -17.00 10.19
C ARG A 217 4.57 -16.85 11.30
N GLY A 218 3.29 -17.07 10.97
CA GLY A 218 2.18 -16.98 11.93
C GLY A 218 1.14 -15.89 11.67
N GLY A 219 1.27 -15.11 10.63
CA GLY A 219 0.17 -14.51 9.85
C GLY A 219 -0.55 -13.27 10.35
N PHE A 220 -0.61 -12.94 11.65
CA PHE A 220 -1.51 -11.88 12.12
C PHE A 220 -0.97 -10.45 12.01
N LEU A 221 0.33 -10.25 12.05
CA LEU A 221 0.91 -8.93 12.23
C LEU A 221 0.62 -7.96 11.07
N PRO A 222 0.82 -8.32 9.78
CA PRO A 222 0.56 -7.39 8.68
C PRO A 222 -0.87 -6.88 8.63
N LYS A 223 -1.85 -7.75 8.79
CA LYS A 223 -3.27 -7.39 8.81
C LYS A 223 -3.62 -6.49 10.00
N THR A 224 -3.13 -6.81 11.20
CA THR A 224 -3.34 -6.01 12.40
C THR A 224 -2.75 -4.60 12.25
N ILE A 225 -1.52 -4.49 11.75
CA ILE A 225 -0.86 -3.20 11.49
C ILE A 225 -1.60 -2.42 10.40
N TRP A 226 -2.03 -3.08 9.32
CA TRP A 226 -2.84 -2.45 8.30
C TRP A 226 -4.16 -1.90 8.86
N MET A 227 -4.86 -2.65 9.73
CA MET A 227 -6.08 -2.18 10.39
C MET A 227 -5.82 -0.97 11.28
N LEU A 228 -4.71 -0.95 12.03
CA LEU A 228 -4.31 0.18 12.85
C LEU A 228 -4.03 1.41 11.97
N THR A 229 -3.13 1.29 11.00
CA THR A 229 -2.73 2.39 10.12
C THR A 229 -3.90 2.89 9.26
N SER A 230 -4.74 1.97 8.76
CA SER A 230 -5.98 2.30 8.04
C SER A 230 -6.92 3.17 8.89
N GLY A 231 -7.05 2.84 10.14
CA GLY A 231 -7.90 3.63 11.04
C GLY A 231 -7.32 4.99 11.42
N LEU A 232 -6.01 5.15 11.38
CA LEU A 232 -5.35 6.45 11.60
C LEU A 232 -5.42 7.36 10.37
N THR A 233 -5.68 6.83 9.18
CA THR A 233 -5.92 7.65 7.97
C THR A 233 -7.34 8.23 7.90
N HIS A 234 -8.23 7.79 8.79
CA HIS A 234 -9.59 8.33 8.94
C HIS A 234 -9.71 9.08 10.28
N PRO A 235 -10.64 10.05 10.40
CA PRO A 235 -10.89 10.72 11.69
C PRO A 235 -11.30 9.72 12.77
N SER A 236 -10.38 9.38 13.69
CA SER A 236 -10.59 8.43 14.77
C SER A 236 -9.82 8.82 16.01
N ALA A 237 -10.46 9.57 16.90
CA ALA A 237 -9.86 9.97 18.18
C ALA A 237 -9.36 8.75 18.98
N SER A 238 -10.15 7.68 19.05
CA SER A 238 -9.78 6.47 19.82
C SER A 238 -8.49 5.80 19.31
N ARG A 239 -8.22 5.85 17.99
CA ARG A 239 -6.99 5.26 17.43
C ARG A 239 -5.78 6.16 17.58
N VAL A 240 -5.96 7.47 17.52
CA VAL A 240 -4.91 8.43 17.89
C VAL A 240 -4.46 8.18 19.33
N MET A 241 -5.40 7.95 20.24
CA MET A 241 -5.11 7.62 21.64
C MET A 241 -4.28 6.34 21.81
N LEU A 242 -4.33 5.38 20.88
CA LEU A 242 -3.52 4.15 20.94
C LEU A 242 -2.03 4.39 20.61
N VAL A 243 -1.72 5.41 19.81
CA VAL A 243 -0.36 5.67 19.30
C VAL A 243 0.28 6.91 19.90
N ALA A 244 -0.47 7.68 20.68
CA ALA A 244 -0.03 8.92 21.30
C ALA A 244 0.19 8.75 22.81
N ALA A 245 1.11 9.55 23.36
CA ALA A 245 1.19 9.85 24.78
C ALA A 245 0.37 11.11 25.08
N MET A 246 -0.22 11.17 26.26
CA MET A 246 -1.02 12.30 26.70
C MET A 246 -0.56 12.74 28.09
N GLN A 247 -0.44 14.03 28.25
CA GLN A 247 -0.15 14.68 29.51
C GLN A 247 -1.28 15.64 29.85
N GLU A 248 -1.89 15.47 31.04
CA GLU A 248 -2.89 16.40 31.54
C GLU A 248 -2.21 17.75 31.83
N THR A 249 -2.69 18.82 31.18
CA THR A 249 -2.15 20.18 31.38
C THR A 249 -3.11 21.02 32.23
N ARG A 250 -4.42 20.71 32.22
CA ARG A 250 -5.43 21.44 33.03
C ARG A 250 -6.68 20.59 33.24
N ASP A 251 -7.17 20.57 34.47
CA ASP A 251 -8.49 20.07 34.82
C ASP A 251 -9.46 21.23 35.04
N TYR A 252 -10.57 21.25 34.32
CA TYR A 252 -11.63 22.28 34.45
C TYR A 252 -12.67 21.94 35.53
N GLY A 253 -12.56 20.80 36.22
CA GLY A 253 -13.43 20.40 37.32
C GLY A 253 -14.84 19.96 36.95
N ASN A 254 -15.17 19.91 35.65
CA ASN A 254 -16.48 19.51 35.13
C ASN A 254 -16.41 18.21 34.28
N GLY A 255 -15.37 17.41 34.48
CA GLY A 255 -15.09 16.22 33.68
C GLY A 255 -14.39 16.53 32.36
N THR A 256 -14.01 17.79 32.13
CA THR A 256 -13.23 18.23 30.95
C THR A 256 -11.77 18.41 31.34
N LEU A 257 -10.88 17.72 30.61
CA LEU A 257 -9.43 17.83 30.78
C LEU A 257 -8.81 18.45 29.53
N GLN A 258 -7.87 19.33 29.72
CA GLN A 258 -6.95 19.75 28.68
C GLN A 258 -5.74 18.83 28.70
N VAL A 259 -5.41 18.26 27.55
CA VAL A 259 -4.27 17.33 27.42
C VAL A 259 -3.33 17.83 26.31
N GLU A 260 -2.06 17.68 26.54
CA GLU A 260 -1.04 17.74 25.50
C GLU A 260 -0.88 16.33 24.91
N VAL A 261 -0.91 16.23 23.58
CA VAL A 261 -0.83 14.97 22.86
C VAL A 261 0.46 14.93 22.05
N THR A 262 1.31 13.96 22.33
CA THR A 262 2.60 13.76 21.66
C THR A 262 2.67 12.37 21.03
N ALA A 263 3.53 12.20 20.02
CA ALA A 263 3.74 10.90 19.41
C ALA A 263 4.54 9.98 20.36
N ARG A 264 4.14 8.72 20.46
CA ARG A 264 4.95 7.66 21.08
C ARG A 264 5.90 7.09 20.03
N ILE A 265 7.21 7.15 20.27
CA ILE A 265 8.22 6.66 19.33
C ILE A 265 8.06 5.15 19.09
N GLY A 266 7.87 4.37 20.14
CA GLY A 266 7.70 2.92 20.06
C GLY A 266 6.47 2.48 19.26
N SER A 267 5.45 3.32 19.18
CA SER A 267 4.24 3.01 18.40
C SER A 267 4.50 2.89 16.90
N LEU A 268 5.60 3.45 16.40
CA LEU A 268 5.99 3.40 14.98
C LEU A 268 6.85 2.17 14.63
N VAL A 269 7.50 1.52 15.60
CA VAL A 269 8.45 0.44 15.34
C VAL A 269 7.78 -0.72 14.58
N ALA A 270 6.69 -1.27 15.10
CA ALA A 270 6.01 -2.40 14.48
C ALA A 270 5.40 -2.04 13.10
N PRO A 271 4.74 -0.88 12.91
CA PRO A 271 4.29 -0.44 11.59
C PRO A 271 5.40 -0.29 10.57
N LEU A 272 6.50 0.36 10.90
CA LEU A 272 7.64 0.55 10.00
C LEU A 272 8.29 -0.78 9.63
N ARG A 273 8.55 -1.63 10.63
CA ARG A 273 9.12 -2.98 10.41
C ARG A 273 8.22 -3.80 9.49
N THR A 274 6.91 -3.79 9.73
CA THR A 274 5.94 -4.54 8.90
C THR A 274 5.97 -4.05 7.45
N ALA A 275 5.90 -2.73 7.22
CA ALA A 275 5.93 -2.17 5.88
C ALA A 275 7.23 -2.51 5.14
N THR A 276 8.39 -2.40 5.82
CA THR A 276 9.70 -2.72 5.24
C THR A 276 9.81 -4.20 4.89
N SER A 277 9.43 -5.10 5.80
CA SER A 277 9.50 -6.54 5.56
C SER A 277 8.55 -7.00 4.45
N MET A 278 7.34 -6.44 4.36
CA MET A 278 6.42 -6.74 3.26
C MET A 278 6.96 -6.25 1.92
N LEU A 279 7.59 -5.09 1.89
CA LEU A 279 8.22 -4.57 0.66
C LEU A 279 9.40 -5.44 0.22
N GLU A 280 10.21 -5.92 1.16
CA GLU A 280 11.28 -6.88 0.86
C GLU A 280 10.73 -8.17 0.28
N ASP A 281 9.68 -8.76 0.86
CA ASP A 281 9.01 -9.95 0.33
C ASP A 281 8.50 -9.73 -1.09
N ALA A 282 7.86 -8.59 -1.36
CA ALA A 282 7.35 -8.24 -2.68
C ALA A 282 8.47 -8.15 -3.74
N ILE A 283 9.60 -7.53 -3.37
CA ILE A 283 10.80 -7.43 -4.21
C ILE A 283 11.41 -8.82 -4.47
N ASP A 284 11.47 -9.67 -3.44
CA ASP A 284 12.02 -11.02 -3.55
C ASP A 284 11.12 -11.89 -4.47
N TRP A 285 9.80 -11.80 -4.35
CA TRP A 285 8.87 -12.46 -5.27
C TRP A 285 9.04 -11.98 -6.71
N GLU A 286 9.14 -10.67 -6.94
CA GLU A 286 9.35 -10.12 -8.29
C GLU A 286 10.66 -10.64 -8.89
N ARG A 287 11.76 -10.61 -8.13
CA ARG A 287 13.07 -11.11 -8.56
C ARG A 287 13.01 -12.61 -8.88
N TYR A 288 12.38 -13.38 -8.00
CA TYR A 288 12.24 -14.82 -8.18
C TYR A 288 11.49 -15.14 -9.47
N ARG A 289 10.31 -14.54 -9.71
CA ARG A 289 9.49 -14.81 -10.90
C ARG A 289 10.14 -14.30 -12.20
N LYS A 290 10.90 -13.22 -12.14
CA LYS A 290 11.66 -12.72 -13.30
C LYS A 290 12.82 -13.65 -13.71
N ALA A 291 13.37 -14.42 -12.78
CA ALA A 291 14.54 -15.26 -12.99
C ALA A 291 14.19 -16.76 -13.20
N LYS A 292 13.16 -17.28 -12.51
CA LYS A 292 12.81 -18.70 -12.55
C LYS A 292 12.27 -19.09 -13.92
N VAL A 293 12.92 -20.04 -14.57
CA VAL A 293 12.46 -20.61 -15.84
C VAL A 293 11.18 -21.42 -15.59
N ALA A 294 10.18 -21.25 -16.46
CA ALA A 294 8.92 -22.00 -16.40
C ALA A 294 9.19 -23.49 -16.71
N GLU A 295 8.62 -24.35 -15.88
CA GLU A 295 8.59 -25.79 -16.16
C GLU A 295 7.48 -26.03 -17.20
N HIS A 296 7.80 -26.75 -18.28
CA HIS A 296 6.88 -27.08 -19.39
C HIS A 296 6.07 -28.34 -19.09
#